data_9aa6802939338f1bc32cbf4a351109e4
#
_entry.id   9aa6802939338f1bc32cbf4a351109e4
#
_cell.length_a   1.000
_cell.length_b   1.000
_cell.length_c   1.000
_cell.angle_alpha   90.00
_cell.angle_beta   90.00
_cell.angle_gamma   90.00
#
_symmetry.space_group_name_H-M   'P 1'
#
loop_
_entity.id
_entity.type
_entity.pdbx_description
1 polymer ?
#
loop_
_entity_poly.entity_id
_entity_poly.type
_entity_poly.pdbx_seq_one_letter_code
_entity_poly.pdbx_strand_id
1 'polypeptide(L)'
;MNKFLGLIFITFGLFANQPDRLVMPSTEENDYPFSDAVKVGNLLFMSGMVGSDETIGDLVTETHDIFKQMKAVLSEYELSFADVVKCTVFLDDVDEWGKFNSVYIQYFKKPYPARSALGADGLALGASLELECIAEFK
;
A
#
# COMPACT_ATOMS: atom_id res chain seq x y z
N MET A 1 45.90 -15.91 -46.10
CA MET A 1 45.40 -16.44 -44.80
C MET A 1 44.78 -15.29 -44.06
N ASN A 2 43.45 -15.01 -44.31
CA ASN A 2 42.72 -13.90 -43.70
C ASN A 2 42.06 -14.39 -42.41
N LYS A 3 42.50 -13.85 -41.26
CA LYS A 3 41.84 -14.06 -39.99
C LYS A 3 40.68 -13.05 -39.86
N PHE A 4 39.45 -13.52 -40.02
CA PHE A 4 38.26 -12.77 -39.67
C PHE A 4 38.16 -12.72 -38.15
N LEU A 5 38.37 -11.55 -37.58
CA LEU A 5 38.15 -11.28 -36.18
C LEU A 5 36.67 -10.93 -35.99
N GLY A 6 35.87 -11.90 -35.56
CA GLY A 6 34.45 -11.69 -35.31
C GLY A 6 34.27 -10.83 -34.05
N LEU A 7 33.74 -9.63 -34.23
CA LEU A 7 33.38 -8.73 -33.14
C LEU A 7 32.02 -9.21 -32.54
N ILE A 8 32.06 -9.85 -31.39
CA ILE A 8 30.83 -10.22 -30.67
C ILE A 8 30.31 -8.96 -29.99
N PHE A 9 29.24 -8.37 -30.55
CA PHE A 9 28.45 -7.35 -29.87
C PHE A 9 27.60 -8.03 -28.80
N ILE A 10 28.03 -7.94 -27.55
CA ILE A 10 27.16 -8.25 -26.40
C ILE A 10 26.25 -7.05 -26.22
N THR A 11 25.04 -7.12 -26.76
CA THR A 11 23.97 -6.18 -26.44
C THR A 11 23.52 -6.49 -25.01
N PHE A 12 23.98 -5.70 -24.05
CA PHE A 12 23.32 -5.60 -22.75
C PHE A 12 21.94 -5.01 -22.98
N GLY A 13 20.94 -5.86 -23.12
CA GLY A 13 19.55 -5.44 -23.05
C GLY A 13 19.32 -4.82 -21.67
N LEU A 14 19.14 -3.51 -21.60
CA LEU A 14 18.51 -2.82 -20.50
C LEU A 14 17.07 -3.33 -20.42
N PHE A 15 16.85 -4.44 -19.72
CA PHE A 15 15.52 -4.77 -19.26
C PHE A 15 15.19 -3.69 -18.20
N ALA A 16 14.50 -2.65 -18.63
CA ALA A 16 13.84 -1.73 -17.71
C ALA A 16 12.98 -2.61 -16.81
N ASN A 17 13.34 -2.67 -15.52
CA ASN A 17 12.62 -3.47 -14.54
C ASN A 17 11.22 -2.83 -14.45
N GLN A 18 10.23 -3.45 -15.08
CA GLN A 18 8.85 -2.97 -15.01
C GLN A 18 8.41 -3.07 -13.57
N PRO A 19 7.66 -2.09 -13.05
CA PRO A 19 7.11 -2.18 -11.71
C PRO A 19 6.27 -3.45 -11.56
N ASP A 20 6.50 -4.19 -10.49
CA ASP A 20 5.67 -5.34 -10.12
C ASP A 20 4.36 -4.83 -9.50
N ARG A 21 3.24 -5.29 -10.03
CA ARG A 21 1.89 -4.86 -9.63
C ARG A 21 1.12 -6.03 -9.06
N LEU A 22 0.63 -5.85 -7.83
CA LEU A 22 -0.29 -6.77 -7.19
C LEU A 22 -1.73 -6.31 -7.45
N VAL A 23 -2.57 -7.22 -7.89
CA VAL A 23 -4.03 -7.05 -7.95
C VAL A 23 -4.63 -8.19 -7.14
N MET A 24 -5.35 -7.85 -6.07
CA MET A 24 -6.04 -8.82 -5.23
C MET A 24 -7.30 -9.33 -5.92
N PRO A 25 -7.78 -10.54 -5.63
CA PRO A 25 -8.97 -11.10 -6.28
C PRO A 25 -10.20 -10.19 -6.22
N SER A 26 -10.44 -9.52 -5.09
CA SER A 26 -11.56 -8.59 -4.94
C SER A 26 -11.44 -7.36 -5.85
N THR A 27 -10.22 -6.87 -6.07
CA THR A 27 -9.93 -5.74 -6.96
C THR A 27 -10.16 -6.14 -8.42
N GLU A 28 -9.73 -7.35 -8.80
CA GLU A 28 -9.92 -7.92 -10.13
C GLU A 28 -11.41 -8.18 -10.42
N GLU A 29 -12.12 -8.82 -9.49
CA GLU A 29 -13.56 -9.13 -9.62
C GLU A 29 -14.44 -7.88 -9.80
N ASN A 30 -14.07 -6.77 -9.15
CA ASN A 30 -14.80 -5.50 -9.24
C ASN A 30 -14.30 -4.59 -10.35
N ASP A 31 -13.32 -5.03 -11.15
CA ASP A 31 -12.72 -4.25 -12.27
C ASP A 31 -12.28 -2.84 -11.84
N TYR A 32 -11.67 -2.73 -10.65
CA TYR A 32 -11.18 -1.45 -10.16
C TYR A 32 -9.98 -0.97 -10.99
N PRO A 33 -9.90 0.34 -11.30
CA PRO A 33 -8.88 0.89 -12.20
C PRO A 33 -7.54 1.15 -11.50
N PHE A 34 -7.15 0.31 -10.54
CA PHE A 34 -5.89 0.42 -9.79
C PHE A 34 -5.34 -0.94 -9.39
N SER A 35 -4.06 -0.97 -9.01
CA SER A 35 -3.43 -2.14 -8.37
C SER A 35 -3.46 -1.95 -6.86
N ASP A 36 -3.57 -3.02 -6.08
CA ASP A 36 -3.54 -2.94 -4.61
C ASP A 36 -2.17 -2.52 -4.09
N ALA A 37 -1.12 -2.91 -4.80
CA ALA A 37 0.23 -2.46 -4.51
C ALA A 37 1.12 -2.45 -5.75
N VAL A 38 2.15 -1.59 -5.73
CA VAL A 38 3.18 -1.50 -6.76
C VAL A 38 4.55 -1.54 -6.10
N LYS A 39 5.37 -2.53 -6.46
CA LYS A 39 6.77 -2.64 -6.03
C LYS A 39 7.69 -1.89 -7.00
N VAL A 40 8.51 -0.99 -6.47
CA VAL A 40 9.52 -0.26 -7.22
C VAL A 40 10.84 -0.29 -6.44
N GLY A 41 11.83 -0.98 -6.97
CA GLY A 41 13.09 -1.18 -6.25
C GLY A 41 12.88 -1.92 -4.92
N ASN A 42 13.28 -1.32 -3.82
CA ASN A 42 13.06 -1.84 -2.47
C ASN A 42 11.85 -1.25 -1.75
N LEU A 43 10.95 -0.56 -2.46
CA LEU A 43 9.73 0.01 -1.88
C LEU A 43 8.48 -0.65 -2.43
N LEU A 44 7.51 -0.87 -1.55
CA LEU A 44 6.15 -1.28 -1.86
C LEU A 44 5.21 -0.12 -1.58
N PHE A 45 4.58 0.40 -2.61
CA PHE A 45 3.53 1.41 -2.52
C PHE A 45 2.18 0.69 -2.49
N MET A 46 1.46 0.79 -1.39
CA MET A 46 0.10 0.26 -1.25
C MET A 46 -0.90 1.35 -1.58
N SER A 47 -1.94 1.02 -2.32
CA SER A 47 -3.04 1.93 -2.63
C SER A 47 -3.81 2.34 -1.38
N GLY A 48 -4.58 3.42 -1.48
CA GLY A 48 -5.54 3.81 -0.45
C GLY A 48 -6.55 2.70 -0.20
N MET A 49 -6.75 2.38 1.07
CA MET A 49 -7.68 1.36 1.54
C MET A 49 -8.77 2.02 2.36
N VAL A 50 -10.00 1.70 2.07
CA VAL A 50 -11.19 2.05 2.86
C VAL A 50 -11.80 0.79 3.48
N GLY A 51 -12.70 0.94 4.45
CA GLY A 51 -13.43 -0.19 5.01
C GLY A 51 -14.30 -0.88 3.96
N SER A 52 -14.62 -2.15 4.18
CA SER A 52 -15.58 -2.89 3.38
C SER A 52 -17.01 -2.38 3.63
N ASP A 53 -17.95 -2.69 2.74
CA ASP A 53 -19.37 -2.30 2.85
C ASP A 53 -20.00 -2.66 4.22
N GLU A 54 -19.47 -3.71 4.88
CA GLU A 54 -19.94 -4.17 6.19
C GLU A 54 -19.42 -3.31 7.35
N THR A 55 -18.37 -2.52 7.13
CA THR A 55 -17.67 -1.76 8.17
C THR A 55 -17.82 -0.25 8.01
N ILE A 56 -18.14 0.24 6.83
CA ILE A 56 -18.30 1.67 6.52
C ILE A 56 -19.30 2.33 7.47
N GLY A 57 -18.92 3.52 7.99
CA GLY A 57 -19.71 4.34 8.91
C GLY A 57 -19.34 4.19 10.38
N ASP A 58 -18.43 3.28 10.73
CA ASP A 58 -17.82 3.20 12.07
C ASP A 58 -16.30 3.22 11.97
N LEU A 59 -15.69 4.35 12.30
CA LEU A 59 -14.25 4.60 12.17
C LEU A 59 -13.39 3.50 12.80
N VAL A 60 -13.78 2.98 13.97
CA VAL A 60 -12.99 1.97 14.69
C VAL A 60 -13.02 0.65 13.93
N THR A 61 -14.21 0.21 13.54
CA THR A 61 -14.40 -1.03 12.78
C THR A 61 -13.74 -0.95 11.41
N GLU A 62 -13.92 0.17 10.68
CA GLU A 62 -13.24 0.44 9.41
C GLU A 62 -11.72 0.39 9.57
N THR A 63 -11.18 1.03 10.61
CA THR A 63 -9.73 1.03 10.84
C THR A 63 -9.18 -0.39 11.02
N HIS A 64 -9.86 -1.24 11.78
CA HIS A 64 -9.47 -2.65 11.95
C HIS A 64 -9.54 -3.42 10.64
N ASP A 65 -10.59 -3.20 9.83
CA ASP A 65 -10.75 -3.87 8.54
C ASP A 65 -9.66 -3.44 7.54
N ILE A 66 -9.35 -2.14 7.47
CA ILE A 66 -8.25 -1.62 6.64
C ILE A 66 -6.91 -2.27 7.02
N PHE A 67 -6.61 -2.39 8.31
CA PHE A 67 -5.38 -3.08 8.72
C PHE A 67 -5.37 -4.56 8.39
N LYS A 68 -6.53 -5.21 8.39
CA LYS A 68 -6.65 -6.60 7.92
C LYS A 68 -6.36 -6.71 6.42
N GLN A 69 -6.90 -5.80 5.60
CA GLN A 69 -6.64 -5.72 4.17
C GLN A 69 -5.15 -5.43 3.90
N MET A 70 -4.57 -4.45 4.59
CA MET A 70 -3.15 -4.11 4.48
C MET A 70 -2.25 -5.30 4.84
N LYS A 71 -2.60 -6.05 5.89
CA LYS A 71 -1.88 -7.27 6.26
C LYS A 71 -1.90 -8.30 5.14
N ALA A 72 -3.02 -8.48 4.45
CA ALA A 72 -3.11 -9.40 3.32
C ALA A 72 -2.16 -8.98 2.19
N VAL A 73 -2.17 -7.70 1.80
CA VAL A 73 -1.26 -7.15 0.78
C VAL A 73 0.21 -7.31 1.18
N LEU A 74 0.58 -6.98 2.41
CA LEU A 74 1.95 -7.15 2.91
C LEU A 74 2.39 -8.61 2.87
N SER A 75 1.48 -9.54 3.20
CA SER A 75 1.77 -10.99 3.24
C SER A 75 2.09 -11.56 1.86
N GLU A 76 1.53 -11.03 0.77
CA GLU A 76 1.86 -11.44 -0.61
C GLU A 76 3.34 -11.19 -0.95
N TYR A 77 3.98 -10.26 -0.24
CA TYR A 77 5.39 -9.92 -0.40
C TYR A 77 6.27 -10.37 0.78
N GLU A 78 5.77 -11.23 1.65
CA GLU A 78 6.47 -11.70 2.86
C GLU A 78 6.89 -10.55 3.81
N LEU A 79 6.14 -9.42 3.75
CA LEU A 79 6.31 -8.25 4.60
C LEU A 79 5.31 -8.25 5.76
N SER A 80 5.56 -7.36 6.72
CA SER A 80 4.73 -7.14 7.90
C SER A 80 4.59 -5.65 8.23
N PHE A 81 3.79 -5.29 9.22
CA PHE A 81 3.71 -3.91 9.71
C PHE A 81 5.05 -3.35 10.20
N ALA A 82 6.01 -4.20 10.57
CA ALA A 82 7.36 -3.76 10.96
C ALA A 82 8.19 -3.22 9.79
N ASP A 83 7.79 -3.50 8.57
CA ASP A 83 8.46 -3.07 7.34
C ASP A 83 7.81 -1.80 6.75
N VAL A 84 6.70 -1.34 7.33
CA VAL A 84 6.03 -0.09 6.92
C VAL A 84 6.84 1.12 7.39
N VAL A 85 7.17 2.02 6.48
CA VAL A 85 8.01 3.20 6.74
C VAL A 85 7.24 4.51 6.72
N LYS A 86 6.14 4.59 5.99
CA LYS A 86 5.32 5.80 5.86
C LYS A 86 3.85 5.44 5.68
N CYS A 87 2.96 6.21 6.31
CA CYS A 87 1.52 6.18 6.05
C CYS A 87 0.96 7.59 5.82
N THR A 88 -0.09 7.69 5.00
CA THR A 88 -0.94 8.87 4.87
C THR A 88 -2.37 8.48 5.26
N VAL A 89 -2.98 9.27 6.11
CA VAL A 89 -4.33 9.05 6.65
C VAL A 89 -5.23 10.18 6.18
N PHE A 90 -6.33 9.84 5.55
CA PHE A 90 -7.41 10.76 5.22
C PHE A 90 -8.60 10.44 6.12
N LEU A 91 -9.12 11.44 6.82
CA LEU A 91 -10.26 11.31 7.72
C LEU A 91 -11.42 12.13 7.17
N ASP A 92 -12.61 11.58 7.10
CA ASP A 92 -13.81 12.34 6.76
C ASP A 92 -14.08 13.39 7.85
N ASP A 93 -13.96 13.00 9.12
CA ASP A 93 -14.00 13.90 10.27
C ASP A 93 -12.64 13.92 10.99
N VAL A 94 -11.89 15.02 10.85
CA VAL A 94 -10.58 15.18 11.49
C VAL A 94 -10.65 15.21 13.01
N ASP A 95 -11.78 15.55 13.61
CA ASP A 95 -11.96 15.56 15.06
C ASP A 95 -11.94 14.14 15.65
N GLU A 96 -12.14 13.11 14.83
CA GLU A 96 -12.04 11.70 15.21
C GLU A 96 -10.60 11.14 15.22
N TRP A 97 -9.58 11.97 14.96
CA TRP A 97 -8.17 11.57 15.02
C TRP A 97 -7.81 10.77 16.27
N GLY A 98 -8.33 11.15 17.42
CA GLY A 98 -8.06 10.45 18.68
C GLY A 98 -8.53 8.99 18.67
N LYS A 99 -9.70 8.72 18.09
CA LYS A 99 -10.25 7.36 17.94
C LYS A 99 -9.37 6.54 16.99
N PHE A 100 -9.05 7.09 15.83
CA PHE A 100 -8.14 6.46 14.88
C PHE A 100 -6.80 6.08 15.52
N ASN A 101 -6.17 7.01 16.26
CA ASN A 101 -4.90 6.76 16.93
C ASN A 101 -4.98 5.60 17.93
N SER A 102 -6.09 5.45 18.63
CA SER A 102 -6.27 4.37 19.62
C SER A 102 -6.25 2.96 18.97
N VAL A 103 -6.66 2.86 17.71
CA VAL A 103 -6.58 1.63 16.92
C VAL A 103 -5.21 1.49 16.27
N TYR A 104 -4.69 2.56 15.67
CA TYR A 104 -3.41 2.57 14.95
C TYR A 104 -2.25 2.02 15.79
N ILE A 105 -2.16 2.42 17.06
CA ILE A 105 -1.08 1.98 17.97
C ILE A 105 -1.15 0.49 18.34
N GLN A 106 -2.23 -0.21 17.99
CA GLN A 106 -2.34 -1.66 18.20
C GLN A 106 -1.62 -2.45 17.12
N TYR A 107 -1.44 -1.86 15.93
CA TYR A 107 -0.81 -2.50 14.77
C TYR A 107 0.66 -2.15 14.61
N PHE A 108 1.06 -0.94 15.01
CA PHE A 108 2.44 -0.48 14.92
C PHE A 108 3.10 -0.40 16.29
N LYS A 109 4.38 -0.78 16.34
CA LYS A 109 5.24 -0.64 17.53
C LYS A 109 6.21 0.51 17.34
N LYS A 110 6.68 1.08 18.47
CA LYS A 110 7.73 2.10 18.43
C LYS A 110 9.07 1.51 17.97
N PRO A 111 9.84 2.25 17.15
CA PRO A 111 9.50 3.54 16.55
C PRO A 111 8.42 3.40 15.50
N TYR A 112 7.45 4.35 15.47
CA TYR A 112 6.35 4.34 14.51
C TYR A 112 6.81 4.75 13.11
N PRO A 113 6.10 4.33 12.04
CA PRO A 113 6.29 4.87 10.69
C PRO A 113 6.11 6.39 10.66
N ALA A 114 6.76 7.06 9.73
CA ALA A 114 6.44 8.45 9.43
C ALA A 114 4.96 8.54 9.00
N ARG A 115 4.24 9.60 9.44
CA ARG A 115 2.81 9.72 9.13
C ARG A 115 2.40 11.15 8.83
N SER A 116 1.51 11.32 7.86
CA SER A 116 0.69 12.51 7.67
C SER A 116 -0.77 12.13 7.91
N ALA A 117 -1.56 13.06 8.43
CA ALA A 117 -3.00 12.88 8.55
C ALA A 117 -3.69 14.21 8.23
N LEU A 118 -4.82 14.15 7.53
CA LEU A 118 -5.59 15.33 7.12
C LEU A 118 -7.08 15.00 7.07
N GLY A 119 -7.91 16.03 7.20
CA GLY A 119 -9.34 15.95 6.92
C GLY A 119 -9.59 16.00 5.42
N ALA A 120 -10.54 15.20 4.93
CA ALA A 120 -11.02 15.20 3.57
C ALA A 120 -12.45 15.74 3.51
N ASP A 121 -12.87 16.24 2.36
CA ASP A 121 -14.27 16.64 2.11
C ASP A 121 -15.01 15.44 1.45
N GLY A 122 -15.28 14.42 2.26
CA GLY A 122 -15.82 13.15 1.82
C GLY A 122 -14.75 12.17 1.30
N LEU A 123 -15.01 10.89 1.49
CA LEU A 123 -14.22 9.78 1.01
C LEU A 123 -15.04 8.82 0.15
N ALA A 124 -14.35 7.98 -0.63
CA ALA A 124 -15.01 7.00 -1.48
C ALA A 124 -15.95 6.10 -0.66
N LEU A 125 -17.11 5.76 -1.24
CA LEU A 125 -18.14 4.89 -0.66
C LEU A 125 -18.74 5.40 0.66
N GLY A 126 -18.45 6.64 1.08
CA GLY A 126 -18.87 7.17 2.38
C GLY A 126 -18.04 6.65 3.55
N ALA A 127 -16.80 6.24 3.30
CA ALA A 127 -15.88 5.78 4.32
C ALA A 127 -15.53 6.88 5.33
N SER A 128 -15.28 6.52 6.59
CA SER A 128 -14.83 7.43 7.64
C SER A 128 -13.34 7.73 7.57
N LEU A 129 -12.55 6.80 6.96
CA LEU A 129 -11.14 7.02 6.70
C LEU A 129 -10.67 6.26 5.47
N GLU A 130 -9.57 6.76 4.90
CA GLU A 130 -8.74 6.06 3.93
C GLU A 130 -7.29 6.05 4.42
N LEU A 131 -6.59 4.94 4.22
CA LEU A 131 -5.22 4.78 4.66
C LEU A 131 -4.37 4.19 3.53
N GLU A 132 -3.30 4.90 3.16
CA GLU A 132 -2.24 4.39 2.29
C GLU A 132 -0.92 4.27 3.05
N CYS A 133 -0.10 3.28 2.73
CA CYS A 133 1.21 3.13 3.34
C CYS A 133 2.27 2.69 2.33
N ILE A 134 3.53 2.96 2.68
CA ILE A 134 4.72 2.52 1.96
C ILE A 134 5.49 1.58 2.89
N ALA A 135 5.91 0.42 2.37
CA ALA A 135 6.77 -0.52 3.06
C ALA A 135 8.12 -0.66 2.35
N GLU A 136 9.15 -1.11 3.07
CA GLU A 136 10.50 -1.30 2.55
C GLU A 136 10.90 -2.77 2.66
N PHE A 137 11.46 -3.31 1.58
CA PHE A 137 12.12 -4.61 1.55
C PHE A 137 13.53 -4.49 2.13
N LYS A 138 13.90 -5.40 3.02
CA LYS A 138 15.27 -5.47 3.62
C LYS A 138 16.25 -6.18 2.69
#